data_65131938f638348c76cc7988be3671aa
#
_entry.id   65131938f638348c76cc7988be3671aa
#
_cell.length_a   1.000
_cell.length_b   1.000
_cell.length_c   1.000
_cell.angle_alpha   90.00
_cell.angle_beta   90.00
_cell.angle_gamma   90.00
#
_symmetry.space_group_name_H-M   'P 1'
#
loop_
_entity.id
_entity.type
_entity.pdbx_description
1 polymer ?
#
loop_
_entity_poly.entity_id
_entity_poly.type
_entity_poly.pdbx_seq_one_letter_code
_entity_poly.pdbx_strand_id
1 'polypeptide(L)'
;GSEMCIRDSAQAVEGYPLDYQIRPDDAPKPKNLYGASKAFGEGIAAYFAHQEGLSALSVRIANFTTLSPGDRLSARDMSAFLSHRDAADLLERCIRVEGVKYAVVHGVSNNRYTRLSLEETRRLLGYAPQDDAFSLLGFE
;
A
#
# COMPACT_ATOMS: atom_id res chain seq x y z
N GLY A 1 11.20 -6.11 2.94
CA GLY A 1 10.10 -6.62 2.48
C GLY A 1 9.69 -6.67 1.03
N SER A 2 8.80 -7.57 0.81
CA SER A 2 8.24 -7.91 -0.50
C SER A 2 7.41 -6.79 -1.09
N GLU A 3 6.63 -6.16 -0.28
CA GLU A 3 5.73 -5.06 -0.60
C GLU A 3 6.50 -3.83 -1.07
N MET A 4 7.71 -3.67 -0.52
CA MET A 4 8.64 -2.61 -0.91
C MET A 4 9.03 -2.65 -2.38
N CYS A 5 9.12 -3.84 -2.98
CA CYS A 5 9.55 -3.95 -4.36
C CYS A 5 8.52 -3.46 -5.36
N ILE A 6 7.23 -3.74 -5.15
CA ILE A 6 6.20 -3.17 -6.01
C ILE A 6 6.05 -1.67 -5.74
N ARG A 7 6.07 -1.27 -4.47
CA ARG A 7 6.07 0.12 -4.09
C ARG A 7 7.27 0.87 -4.66
N ASP A 8 8.47 0.29 -4.51
CA ASP A 8 9.69 0.90 -5.01
C ASP A 8 9.70 0.97 -6.54
N SER A 9 9.13 0.00 -7.20
CA SER A 9 8.97 0.06 -8.64
C SER A 9 7.97 1.13 -9.08
N ALA A 10 6.96 1.41 -8.26
CA ALA A 10 6.07 2.53 -8.49
C ALA A 10 6.64 3.88 -8.00
N GLN A 11 7.47 3.87 -6.94
CA GLN A 11 8.08 5.06 -6.35
C GLN A 11 9.47 5.40 -6.88
N ALA A 12 10.16 4.47 -7.44
CA ALA A 12 11.45 4.75 -8.06
C ALA A 12 11.30 5.57 -9.31
N VAL A 13 10.63 6.52 -9.14
CA VAL A 13 10.08 7.37 -10.05
C VAL A 13 11.00 8.56 -10.17
N GLU A 14 12.12 8.33 -10.79
CA GLU A 14 12.71 9.36 -11.59
C GLU A 14 11.61 9.82 -12.53
N GLY A 15 11.09 11.02 -12.31
CA GLY A 15 10.11 11.64 -13.20
C GLY A 15 8.72 11.93 -12.64
N TYR A 16 8.35 11.48 -11.43
CA TYR A 16 7.10 11.97 -10.82
C TYR A 16 7.38 13.24 -9.99
N PRO A 17 6.54 14.26 -10.10
CA PRO A 17 6.62 15.42 -9.24
C PRO A 17 6.65 15.05 -7.76
N LEU A 18 7.32 15.85 -6.94
CA LEU A 18 7.44 15.60 -5.50
C LEU A 18 6.08 15.58 -4.77
N ASP A 19 5.10 16.26 -5.34
CA ASP A 19 3.72 16.35 -4.84
C ASP A 19 2.79 15.26 -5.39
N TYR A 20 3.27 14.42 -6.33
CA TYR A 20 2.47 13.35 -6.89
C TYR A 20 2.30 12.20 -5.90
N GLN A 21 1.07 11.78 -5.68
CA GLN A 21 0.76 10.56 -4.95
C GLN A 21 0.56 9.40 -5.94
N ILE A 22 1.28 8.32 -5.72
CA ILE A 22 1.17 7.10 -6.51
C ILE A 22 -0.20 6.49 -6.28
N ARG A 23 -0.89 6.17 -7.36
CA ARG A 23 -2.23 5.59 -7.35
C ARG A 23 -2.19 4.08 -7.59
N PRO A 24 -3.21 3.33 -7.14
CA PRO A 24 -3.28 1.89 -7.43
C PRO A 24 -3.35 1.56 -8.91
N ASP A 25 -3.88 2.47 -9.74
CA ASP A 25 -4.00 2.33 -11.19
C ASP A 25 -2.73 2.72 -11.96
N ASP A 26 -1.72 3.26 -11.29
CA ASP A 26 -0.41 3.47 -11.92
C ASP A 26 0.24 2.13 -12.27
N ALA A 27 0.78 2.05 -13.48
CA ALA A 27 1.42 0.85 -13.98
C ALA A 27 2.62 0.46 -13.10
N PRO A 28 2.73 -0.79 -12.65
CA PRO A 28 3.90 -1.27 -11.93
C PRO A 28 5.18 -1.15 -12.77
N LYS A 29 6.26 -0.66 -12.18
CA LYS A 29 7.58 -0.59 -12.81
C LYS A 29 8.58 -1.36 -11.93
N PRO A 30 8.56 -2.71 -11.96
CA PRO A 30 9.40 -3.52 -11.09
C PRO A 30 10.88 -3.31 -11.42
N LYS A 31 11.69 -3.15 -10.37
CA LYS A 31 13.15 -2.98 -10.49
C LYS A 31 13.94 -4.28 -10.35
N ASN A 32 13.29 -5.34 -9.93
CA ASN A 32 13.90 -6.65 -9.72
C ASN A 32 12.89 -7.77 -9.95
N LEU A 33 13.36 -9.00 -10.00
CA LEU A 33 12.51 -10.18 -10.24
C LEU A 33 11.47 -10.39 -9.15
N TYR A 34 11.77 -9.99 -7.92
CA TYR A 34 10.81 -10.08 -6.83
C TYR A 34 9.62 -9.13 -7.07
N GLY A 35 9.88 -7.87 -7.40
CA GLY A 35 8.82 -6.91 -7.77
C GLY A 35 8.02 -7.38 -8.99
N ALA A 36 8.70 -7.98 -9.98
CA ALA A 36 8.03 -8.56 -11.15
C ALA A 36 7.10 -9.73 -10.75
N SER A 37 7.52 -10.58 -9.81
CA SER A 37 6.67 -11.68 -9.32
C SER A 37 5.42 -11.18 -8.60
N LYS A 38 5.50 -10.07 -7.88
CA LYS A 38 4.34 -9.46 -7.23
C LYS A 38 3.36 -8.86 -8.25
N ALA A 39 3.86 -8.18 -9.26
CA ALA A 39 3.02 -7.68 -10.35
C ALA A 39 2.34 -8.83 -11.11
N PHE A 40 3.04 -9.96 -11.31
CA PHE A 40 2.47 -11.17 -11.88
C PHE A 40 1.34 -11.73 -10.99
N GLY A 41 1.53 -11.75 -9.66
CA GLY A 41 0.48 -12.17 -8.71
C GLY A 41 -0.80 -11.32 -8.80
N GLU A 42 -0.67 -10.02 -8.98
CA GLU A 42 -1.84 -9.14 -9.23
C GLU A 42 -2.55 -9.53 -10.52
N GLY A 43 -1.81 -9.84 -11.58
CA GLY A 43 -2.37 -10.32 -12.85
C GLY A 43 -3.13 -11.64 -12.70
N ILE A 44 -2.60 -12.58 -11.92
CA ILE A 44 -3.27 -13.84 -11.60
C ILE A 44 -4.57 -13.58 -10.81
N ALA A 45 -4.52 -12.73 -9.79
CA ALA A 45 -5.71 -12.37 -9.01
C ALA A 45 -6.80 -11.75 -9.89
N ALA A 46 -6.42 -10.88 -10.82
CA ALA A 46 -7.33 -10.29 -11.80
C ALA A 46 -7.96 -11.35 -12.71
N TYR A 47 -7.15 -12.31 -13.20
CA TYR A 47 -7.65 -13.42 -14.01
C TYR A 47 -8.74 -14.21 -13.27
N PHE A 48 -8.46 -14.68 -12.06
CA PHE A 48 -9.43 -15.45 -11.28
C PHE A 48 -10.69 -14.65 -10.96
N ALA A 49 -10.55 -13.36 -10.72
CA ALA A 49 -11.72 -12.50 -10.48
C ALA A 49 -12.59 -12.34 -11.73
N HIS A 50 -11.97 -12.11 -12.88
CA HIS A 50 -12.72 -11.80 -14.11
C HIS A 50 -13.20 -13.04 -14.86
N GLN A 51 -12.44 -14.13 -14.84
CA GLN A 51 -12.72 -15.34 -15.61
C GLN A 51 -13.37 -16.44 -14.77
N GLU A 52 -12.95 -16.58 -13.50
CA GLU A 52 -13.39 -17.67 -12.63
C GLU A 52 -14.43 -17.24 -11.58
N GLY A 53 -14.80 -15.96 -11.53
CA GLY A 53 -15.86 -15.44 -10.67
C GLY A 53 -15.48 -15.32 -9.18
N LEU A 54 -14.20 -15.35 -8.84
CA LEU A 54 -13.74 -15.10 -7.48
C LEU A 54 -13.76 -13.60 -7.17
N SER A 55 -13.98 -13.23 -5.92
CA SER A 55 -13.67 -11.88 -5.46
C SER A 55 -12.20 -11.82 -5.05
N ALA A 56 -11.43 -10.87 -5.58
CA ALA A 56 -10.02 -10.74 -5.29
C ALA A 56 -9.63 -9.28 -5.03
N LEU A 57 -8.95 -9.05 -3.92
CA LEU A 57 -8.38 -7.76 -3.56
C LEU A 57 -6.86 -7.90 -3.45
N SER A 58 -6.14 -7.16 -4.27
CA SER A 58 -4.69 -7.06 -4.21
C SER A 58 -4.31 -5.86 -3.36
N VAL A 59 -3.71 -6.11 -2.20
CA VAL A 59 -3.27 -5.05 -1.28
C VAL A 59 -1.78 -4.82 -1.44
N ARG A 60 -1.40 -3.66 -1.94
CA ARG A 60 -0.01 -3.21 -1.98
C ARG A 60 0.37 -2.64 -0.62
N ILE A 61 0.82 -3.52 0.26
CA ILE A 61 1.30 -3.15 1.59
C ILE A 61 2.67 -2.49 1.47
N ALA A 62 2.85 -1.38 2.16
CA ALA A 62 4.11 -0.66 2.18
C ALA A 62 5.04 -1.18 3.30
N ASN A 63 5.65 -0.33 4.09
CA ASN A 63 6.58 -0.74 5.14
C ASN A 63 5.82 -1.19 6.40
N PHE A 64 5.49 -2.48 6.46
CA PHE A 64 4.82 -3.09 7.61
C PHE A 64 5.82 -3.43 8.70
N THR A 65 5.82 -2.67 9.77
CA THR A 65 6.76 -2.82 10.88
C THR A 65 6.22 -2.19 12.17
N THR A 66 6.88 -2.48 13.28
CA THR A 66 6.68 -1.75 14.53
C THR A 66 7.66 -0.58 14.62
N LEU A 67 7.22 0.52 15.20
CA LEU A 67 8.06 1.66 15.53
C LEU A 67 8.14 1.83 17.04
N SER A 68 9.34 2.12 17.51
CA SER A 68 9.62 2.46 18.91
C SER A 68 10.22 3.87 19.00
N PRO A 69 9.97 4.61 20.08
CA PRO A 69 10.64 5.89 20.31
C PRO A 69 12.16 5.73 20.23
N GLY A 70 12.79 6.58 19.43
CA GLY A 70 14.24 6.53 19.19
C GLY A 70 14.66 5.73 17.94
N ASP A 71 13.76 5.03 17.28
CA ASP A 71 14.05 4.42 15.99
C ASP A 71 14.41 5.48 14.95
N ARG A 72 15.34 5.13 14.07
CA ARG A 72 15.75 6.00 12.98
C ARG A 72 15.30 5.40 11.65
N LEU A 73 14.37 6.06 11.01
CA LEU A 73 13.89 5.71 9.68
C LEU A 73 14.17 6.84 8.70
N SER A 74 14.39 6.47 7.45
CA SER A 74 14.41 7.46 6.37
C SER A 74 13.02 8.11 6.21
N ALA A 75 12.97 9.33 5.71
CA ALA A 75 11.70 9.99 5.39
C ALA A 75 10.85 9.15 4.44
N ARG A 76 11.49 8.41 3.52
CA ARG A 76 10.85 7.45 2.63
C ARG A 76 10.17 6.32 3.40
N ASP A 77 10.87 5.71 4.35
CA ASP A 77 10.32 4.59 5.11
C ASP A 77 9.20 5.03 6.05
N MET A 78 9.32 6.22 6.64
CA MET A 78 8.24 6.84 7.42
C MET A 78 7.00 7.10 6.54
N SER A 79 7.18 7.65 5.34
CA SER A 79 6.05 7.93 4.41
C SER A 79 5.37 6.66 3.89
N ALA A 80 6.00 5.52 4.09
CA ALA A 80 5.53 4.21 3.64
C ALA A 80 5.10 3.29 4.80
N PHE A 81 5.16 3.77 6.02
CA PHE A 81 4.85 3.00 7.22
C PHE A 81 3.40 2.50 7.23
N LEU A 82 3.24 1.26 7.66
CA LEU A 82 1.96 0.67 7.99
C LEU A 82 2.07 0.04 9.38
N SER A 83 1.30 0.53 10.33
CA SER A 83 1.25 -0.03 11.68
C SER A 83 0.49 -1.35 11.71
N HIS A 84 0.74 -2.14 12.76
CA HIS A 84 0.01 -3.39 12.98
C HIS A 84 -1.49 -3.15 13.19
N ARG A 85 -1.86 -2.07 13.89
CA ARG A 85 -3.26 -1.71 14.12
C ARG A 85 -3.97 -1.37 12.81
N ASP A 86 -3.38 -0.50 12.01
CA ASP A 86 -3.96 -0.08 10.74
C ASP A 86 -3.99 -1.23 9.73
N ALA A 87 -2.98 -2.11 9.74
CA ALA A 87 -2.96 -3.32 8.92
C ALA A 87 -4.10 -4.28 9.29
N ALA A 88 -4.35 -4.49 10.58
CA ALA A 88 -5.45 -5.34 11.03
C ALA A 88 -6.82 -4.80 10.59
N ASP A 89 -7.06 -3.49 10.77
CA ASP A 89 -8.29 -2.84 10.29
C ASP A 89 -8.45 -2.96 8.77
N LEU A 90 -7.38 -2.73 8.02
CA LEU A 90 -7.38 -2.85 6.56
C LEU A 90 -7.76 -4.26 6.10
N LEU A 91 -7.12 -5.28 6.66
CA LEU A 91 -7.37 -6.67 6.29
C LEU A 91 -8.78 -7.12 6.69
N GLU A 92 -9.26 -6.71 7.86
CA GLU A 92 -10.64 -6.97 8.27
C GLU A 92 -11.65 -6.37 7.27
N ARG A 93 -11.42 -5.14 6.82
CA ARG A 93 -12.26 -4.49 5.81
C ARG A 93 -12.20 -5.19 4.46
N CYS A 94 -11.02 -5.66 4.05
CA CYS A 94 -10.89 -6.46 2.83
C CYS A 94 -11.70 -7.76 2.88
N ILE A 95 -11.76 -8.41 4.04
CA ILE A 95 -12.53 -9.64 4.22
C ILE A 95 -14.05 -9.37 4.22
N ARG A 96 -14.46 -8.24 4.79
CA ARG A 96 -15.87 -7.91 4.97
C ARG A 96 -16.51 -7.17 3.78
N VAL A 97 -15.72 -6.61 2.87
CA VAL A 97 -16.27 -5.85 1.75
C VAL A 97 -17.07 -6.77 0.82
N GLU A 98 -18.23 -6.29 0.41
CA GLU A 98 -19.10 -6.96 -0.53
C GLU A 98 -19.18 -6.20 -1.85
N GLY A 99 -19.49 -6.91 -2.94
CA GLY A 99 -19.72 -6.30 -4.24
C GLY A 99 -18.46 -5.86 -5.00
N VAL A 100 -17.27 -6.12 -4.45
CA VAL A 100 -16.01 -5.86 -5.14
C VAL A 100 -15.53 -7.14 -5.82
N LYS A 101 -15.54 -7.13 -7.15
CA LYS A 101 -15.06 -8.25 -7.95
C LYS A 101 -13.53 -8.32 -7.97
N TYR A 102 -12.90 -7.21 -8.31
CA TYR A 102 -11.45 -7.05 -8.31
C TYR A 102 -11.07 -5.62 -8.00
N ALA A 103 -10.08 -5.44 -7.16
CA ALA A 103 -9.45 -4.14 -6.96
C ALA A 103 -8.00 -4.28 -6.51
N VAL A 104 -7.22 -3.25 -6.81
CA VAL A 104 -5.89 -3.02 -6.21
C VAL A 104 -6.01 -1.82 -5.30
N VAL A 105 -5.56 -1.96 -4.05
CA VAL A 105 -5.60 -0.90 -3.05
C VAL A 105 -4.25 -0.76 -2.37
N HIS A 106 -3.98 0.41 -1.81
CA HIS A 106 -2.79 0.66 -1.02
C HIS A 106 -3.04 0.44 0.47
N GLY A 107 -2.05 -0.14 1.16
CA GLY A 107 -2.03 -0.33 2.62
C GLY A 107 -0.89 0.45 3.25
N VAL A 108 -1.18 1.65 3.73
CA VAL A 108 -0.29 2.49 4.54
C VAL A 108 -1.08 3.11 5.68
N SER A 109 -0.37 3.51 6.73
CA SER A 109 -0.95 4.32 7.80
C SER A 109 -1.20 5.76 7.34
N ASN A 110 -1.83 6.57 8.18
CA ASN A 110 -2.14 7.98 7.89
C ASN A 110 -0.90 8.88 8.01
N ASN A 111 0.17 8.46 7.35
CA ASN A 111 1.44 9.17 7.43
C ASN A 111 1.34 10.56 6.80
N ARG A 112 1.84 11.57 7.52
CA ARG A 112 1.76 12.99 7.15
C ARG A 112 2.22 13.28 5.72
N TYR A 113 3.26 12.61 5.26
CA TYR A 113 3.85 12.82 3.94
C TYR A 113 3.83 11.54 3.09
N THR A 114 2.71 10.82 3.10
CA THR A 114 2.60 9.60 2.28
C THR A 114 2.61 9.92 0.79
N ARG A 115 3.35 9.12 0.04
CA ARG A 115 3.34 9.15 -1.42
C ARG A 115 2.40 8.15 -2.06
N LEU A 116 1.81 7.28 -1.26
CA LEU A 116 0.81 6.31 -1.71
C LEU A 116 -0.59 6.86 -1.47
N SER A 117 -1.35 7.03 -2.51
CA SER A 117 -2.73 7.50 -2.39
C SER A 117 -3.59 6.46 -1.65
N LEU A 118 -4.34 6.93 -0.67
CA LEU A 118 -5.36 6.14 0.05
C LEU A 118 -6.77 6.39 -0.45
N GLU A 119 -6.95 7.23 -1.46
CA GLU A 119 -8.26 7.63 -1.96
C GLU A 119 -9.11 6.41 -2.33
N GLU A 120 -8.58 5.51 -3.14
CA GLU A 120 -9.27 4.31 -3.57
C GLU A 120 -9.53 3.33 -2.42
N THR A 121 -8.56 3.17 -1.51
CA THR A 121 -8.72 2.32 -0.34
C THR A 121 -9.82 2.83 0.58
N ARG A 122 -9.90 4.14 0.78
CA ARG A 122 -10.97 4.77 1.56
C ARG A 122 -12.33 4.63 0.88
N ARG A 123 -12.37 4.87 -0.43
CA ARG A 123 -13.61 4.79 -1.21
C ARG A 123 -14.21 3.39 -1.22
N LEU A 124 -13.38 2.37 -1.44
CA LEU A 124 -13.85 0.97 -1.54
C LEU A 124 -14.10 0.33 -0.18
N LEU A 125 -13.23 0.58 0.79
CA LEU A 125 -13.20 -0.16 2.05
C LEU A 125 -13.63 0.67 3.26
N GLY A 126 -13.83 1.97 3.11
CA GLY A 126 -14.03 2.87 4.25
C GLY A 126 -12.82 2.91 5.19
N TYR A 127 -11.62 2.59 4.69
CA TYR A 127 -10.40 2.52 5.49
C TYR A 127 -10.04 3.89 6.08
N ALA A 128 -9.82 3.93 7.37
CA ALA A 128 -9.50 5.15 8.11
C ALA A 128 -8.30 4.90 9.04
N PRO A 129 -7.08 4.82 8.48
CA PRO A 129 -5.88 4.58 9.28
C PRO A 129 -5.65 5.70 10.29
N GLN A 130 -5.08 5.33 11.45
CA GLN A 130 -4.96 6.24 12.59
C GLN A 130 -3.51 6.61 12.91
N ASP A 131 -2.55 5.75 12.56
CA ASP A 131 -1.16 5.95 12.94
C ASP A 131 -0.39 6.81 11.93
N ASP A 132 0.57 7.57 12.42
CA ASP A 132 1.50 8.40 11.64
C ASP A 132 2.92 8.17 12.15
N ALA A 133 3.80 7.65 11.30
CA ALA A 133 5.19 7.39 11.66
C ALA A 133 5.92 8.64 12.14
N PHE A 134 5.61 9.80 11.56
CA PHE A 134 6.25 11.06 11.95
C PHE A 134 5.90 11.44 13.40
N SER A 135 4.63 11.33 13.76
CA SER A 135 4.18 11.58 15.14
C SER A 135 4.73 10.54 16.11
N LEU A 136 4.73 9.24 15.73
CA LEU A 136 5.26 8.17 16.58
C LEU A 136 6.75 8.31 16.88
N LEU A 137 7.51 8.90 15.97
CA LEU A 137 8.95 9.16 16.14
C LEU A 137 9.26 10.57 16.70
N GLY A 138 8.23 11.36 17.05
CA GLY A 138 8.39 12.66 17.70
C GLY A 138 8.69 13.82 16.76
N PHE A 139 8.37 13.69 15.48
CA PHE A 139 8.41 14.82 14.55
C PHE A 139 7.11 15.63 14.65
N GLU A 140 7.22 16.88 15.08
CA GLU A 140 6.09 17.84 15.14
C GLU A 140 5.76 18.47 13.79
#